data_34f9493ac0b74992923d68ad73ea3615
#
_entry.id   34f9493ac0b74992923d68ad73ea3615
#
_cell.length_a   1.000
_cell.length_b   1.000
_cell.length_c   1.000
_cell.angle_alpha   90.00
_cell.angle_beta   90.00
_cell.angle_gamma   90.00
#
_symmetry.space_group_name_H-M   'P 1'
#
loop_
_entity.id
_entity.type
_entity.pdbx_description
1 polymer ?
#
loop_
_entity_poly.entity_id
_entity_poly.type
_entity_poly.pdbx_seq_one_letter_code
_entity_poly.pdbx_strand_id
1 'polypeptide(L)' 'MTVRHMYIFKTVCECQSITAAAGKLNMTQPAVSVAIKELESFYQVKL' A
#
# COMPACT_ATOMS: atom_id res chain seq x y z
N MET A 1 -11.91 2.38 -4.38
CA MET A 1 -10.52 1.95 -4.63
C MET A 1 -10.12 2.35 -6.03
N THR A 2 -8.86 2.67 -6.24
CA THR A 2 -8.38 3.19 -7.51
C THR A 2 -7.18 2.37 -7.99
N VAL A 3 -6.77 2.63 -9.24
CA VAL A 3 -5.55 2.02 -9.80
C VAL A 3 -4.35 2.38 -8.92
N ARG A 4 -4.34 3.58 -8.35
CA ARG A 4 -3.26 4.01 -7.47
C ARG A 4 -3.11 3.09 -6.26
N HIS A 5 -4.23 2.68 -5.67
CA HIS A 5 -4.20 1.74 -4.54
C HIS A 5 -3.58 0.40 -4.95
N MET A 6 -3.94 -0.08 -6.13
CA MET A 6 -3.37 -1.33 -6.63
C MET A 6 -1.87 -1.21 -6.87
N TYR A 7 -1.42 -0.08 -7.38
CA TYR A 7 0.00 0.16 -7.59
C TYR A 7 0.76 0.19 -6.26
N ILE A 8 0.18 0.85 -5.26
CA ILE A 8 0.79 0.89 -3.93
C ILE A 8 0.91 -0.52 -3.34
N PHE A 9 -0.16 -1.30 -3.44
CA PHE A 9 -0.17 -2.67 -2.94
C PHE A 9 0.90 -3.51 -3.62
N LYS A 10 0.98 -3.41 -4.94
CA LYS A 10 1.99 -4.15 -5.71
C LYS A 10 3.40 -3.80 -5.24
N THR A 11 3.65 -2.51 -5.04
CA THR A 11 4.97 -2.05 -4.61
C THR A 11 5.31 -2.58 -3.22
N VAL A 12 4.33 -2.58 -2.30
CA VAL A 12 4.54 -3.12 -0.96
C VAL A 12 4.89 -4.60 -1.03
N CYS A 13 4.19 -5.35 -1.87
CA CYS A 13 4.47 -6.77 -2.04
C CYS A 13 5.87 -7.01 -2.59
N GLU A 14 6.28 -6.20 -3.57
CA GLU A 14 7.60 -6.34 -4.16
C GLU A 14 8.72 -6.01 -3.18
N CYS A 15 8.52 -4.97 -2.39
CA CYS A 15 9.51 -4.53 -1.42
C CYS A 15 9.47 -5.33 -0.13
N GLN A 16 8.36 -5.99 0.15
CA GLN A 16 8.12 -6.73 1.40
C GLN A 16 8.31 -5.83 2.62
N SER A 17 8.06 -4.54 2.45
CA SER A 17 8.23 -3.56 3.52
C SER A 17 7.46 -2.30 3.18
N ILE A 18 6.64 -1.84 4.12
CA ILE A 18 5.89 -0.59 3.94
C ILE A 18 6.86 0.59 3.89
N THR A 19 7.89 0.58 4.72
CA THR A 19 8.89 1.65 4.75
C THR A 19 9.63 1.76 3.43
N ALA A 20 10.08 0.63 2.89
CA ALA A 20 10.79 0.60 1.62
C ALA A 20 9.87 1.03 0.48
N ALA A 21 8.62 0.56 0.51
CA ALA A 21 7.65 0.92 -0.51
C ALA A 21 7.35 2.43 -0.49
N ALA A 22 7.23 3.02 0.71
CA ALA A 22 7.01 4.44 0.84
C ALA A 22 8.14 5.25 0.19
N GLY A 23 9.37 4.83 0.40
CA GLY A 23 10.52 5.49 -0.23
C GLY A 23 10.48 5.36 -1.74
N LYS A 24 10.17 4.17 -2.24
CA LYS A 24 10.10 3.93 -3.69
C LYS A 24 8.96 4.72 -4.33
N LEU A 25 7.84 4.84 -3.64
CA LEU A 25 6.67 5.56 -4.13
C LEU A 25 6.74 7.06 -3.90
N ASN A 26 7.77 7.52 -3.19
CA ASN A 26 7.91 8.93 -2.82
C ASN A 26 6.70 9.38 -1.97
N MET A 27 6.31 8.53 -1.03
CA MET A 27 5.19 8.77 -0.13
C MET A 27 5.66 8.60 1.31
N THR A 28 4.85 9.10 2.24
CA THR A 28 5.14 8.85 3.66
C THR A 28 4.65 7.46 4.05
N GLN A 29 5.28 6.88 5.09
CA GLN A 29 4.87 5.58 5.58
C GLN A 29 3.40 5.55 6.02
N PRO A 30 2.90 6.55 6.78
CA PRO A 30 1.49 6.55 7.15
C PRO A 30 0.55 6.58 5.96
N ALA A 31 0.93 7.29 4.88
CA ALA A 31 0.10 7.33 3.69
C ALA A 31 -0.01 5.96 3.04
N VAL A 32 1.10 5.22 2.95
CA VAL A 32 1.09 3.87 2.41
C VAL A 32 0.26 2.95 3.31
N SER A 33 0.42 3.05 4.63
CA SER A 33 -0.35 2.24 5.57
C SER A 33 -1.85 2.47 5.43
N VAL A 34 -2.27 3.73 5.28
CA VAL A 34 -3.68 4.05 5.11
C VAL A 34 -4.20 3.43 3.81
N ALA A 35 -3.44 3.52 2.72
CA ALA A 35 -3.85 2.94 1.45
C ALA A 35 -4.03 1.42 1.56
N ILE A 36 -3.13 0.74 2.26
CA ILE A 36 -3.24 -0.71 2.47
C ILE A 36 -4.46 -1.05 3.31
N LYS A 37 -4.74 -0.27 4.35
CA LYS A 37 -5.93 -0.49 5.18
C LYS A 37 -7.21 -0.30 4.38
N GLU A 38 -7.23 0.66 3.47
CA GLU A 38 -8.39 0.87 2.61
C GLU A 38 -8.60 -0.33 1.69
N LEU A 39 -7.52 -0.91 1.17
CA LEU A 39 -7.61 -2.12 0.37
C LEU A 39 -8.16 -3.29 1.17
N GLU A 40 -7.66 -3.48 2.38
CA GLU A 40 -8.16 -4.54 3.26
C GLU A 40 -9.64 -4.39 3.51
N SER A 41 -10.08 -3.17 3.79
CA SER A 41 -11.49 -2.89 4.05
C SER A 41 -12.34 -3.16 2.82
N PHE A 42 -11.85 -2.76 1.64
CA PHE A 42 -12.60 -2.93 0.40
C PHE A 42 -12.81 -4.40 0.06
N TYR A 43 -11.78 -5.22 0.21
CA TYR A 43 -11.84 -6.65 -0.12
C TYR A 43 -12.20 -7.51 1.08
N GLN A 44 -12.25 -6.93 2.27
CA GLN A 44 -12.55 -7.66 3.50
C GLN A 44 -11.55 -8.80 3.72
N VAL A 45 -10.30 -8.57 3.35
CA VAL A 45 -9.21 -9.50 3.58
C VAL A 45 -8.09 -8.80 4.30
N LYS A 46 -7.29 -9.58 5.00
CA LYS A 46 -6.14 -9.04 5.71
C LYS A 46 -4.89 -9.24 4.87
N LEU A 47 -4.23 -8.14 4.60
CA LEU A 47 -3.03 -8.18 3.75
C LEU A 47 -1.74 -8.10 4.55
#